data_cfdc148b7a6589d99dbae09a1dfd1ded
#
_entry.id   cfdc148b7a6589d99dbae09a1dfd1ded
#
_cell.length_a   1.000
_cell.length_b   1.000
_cell.length_c   1.000
_cell.angle_alpha   90.00
_cell.angle_beta   90.00
_cell.angle_gamma   90.00
#
_symmetry.space_group_name_H-M   'P 1'
#
loop_
_entity.id
_entity.type
_entity.pdbx_description
1 polymer ?
#
loop_
_entity_poly.entity_id
_entity_poly.type
_entity_poly.pdbx_seq_one_letter_code
_entity_poly.pdbx_strand_id
1 'polypeptide(L)'
;ISEEQLEVFTGLNWENINTIKDMLISLRNSKSRSVIQALVVFLFKLRTGNSNKMIASILQLKNEHDVSDYSNSIIKSFEDDVLPLRFGLNSCNRDDLIQNHTTEMAKKLFNINDNLFLICDGTYARHQKSTNNEYQRKSFSGQKKVPLCKPFTLCTTDGYIVDMLGPYLANQNDAEILKSVIEDPNSLRKFLKEGDIFVLDRGFRDIKDILEK
;
A
#
# COMPACT_ATOMS: atom_id res chain seq x y z
N ILE A 1 0.52 3.88 28.11
CA ILE A 1 -0.33 2.91 27.39
C ILE A 1 0.14 1.52 27.80
N SER A 2 -0.79 0.66 28.27
CA SER A 2 -0.50 -0.76 28.52
C SER A 2 -0.30 -1.51 27.20
N GLU A 3 0.24 -2.74 27.25
CA GLU A 3 0.42 -3.57 26.06
C GLU A 3 -0.92 -3.88 25.39
N GLU A 4 -1.93 -4.25 26.17
CA GLU A 4 -3.28 -4.50 25.68
C GLU A 4 -3.88 -3.25 24.99
N GLN A 5 -3.72 -2.07 25.58
CA GLN A 5 -4.16 -0.81 24.97
C GLN A 5 -3.41 -0.51 23.66
N LEU A 6 -2.10 -0.80 23.62
CA LEU A 6 -1.30 -0.59 22.42
C LEU A 6 -1.81 -1.46 21.27
N GLU A 7 -2.04 -2.75 21.51
CA GLU A 7 -2.58 -3.67 20.51
C GLU A 7 -3.97 -3.28 20.05
N VAL A 8 -4.85 -2.87 20.95
CA VAL A 8 -6.18 -2.37 20.60
C VAL A 8 -6.08 -1.12 19.72
N PHE A 9 -5.20 -0.19 20.05
CA PHE A 9 -5.08 1.09 19.37
C PHE A 9 -4.34 0.99 18.03
N THR A 10 -3.31 0.16 17.95
CA THR A 10 -2.42 0.12 16.77
C THR A 10 -2.54 -1.17 15.96
N GLY A 11 -3.00 -2.26 16.57
CA GLY A 11 -2.97 -3.61 16.00
C GLY A 11 -1.61 -4.28 16.10
N LEU A 12 -0.64 -3.68 16.80
CA LEU A 12 0.74 -4.11 16.89
C LEU A 12 1.17 -4.18 18.37
N ASN A 13 2.04 -5.15 18.70
CA ASN A 13 2.71 -5.25 19.99
C ASN A 13 3.96 -4.34 20.06
N TRP A 14 4.59 -4.26 21.24
CA TRP A 14 5.77 -3.42 21.44
C TRP A 14 6.98 -3.83 20.58
N GLU A 15 7.15 -5.10 20.30
CA GLU A 15 8.23 -5.60 19.46
C GLU A 15 8.08 -5.06 18.03
N ASN A 16 6.89 -5.16 17.46
CA ASN A 16 6.58 -4.61 16.14
C ASN A 16 6.76 -3.09 16.09
N ILE A 17 6.27 -2.36 17.11
CA ILE A 17 6.45 -0.90 17.21
C ILE A 17 7.92 -0.51 17.23
N ASN A 18 8.75 -1.21 18.03
CA ASN A 18 10.18 -0.95 18.08
C ASN A 18 10.88 -1.28 16.77
N THR A 19 10.50 -2.38 16.12
CA THR A 19 11.02 -2.75 14.80
C THR A 19 10.75 -1.65 13.77
N ILE A 20 9.51 -1.16 13.71
CA ILE A 20 9.16 -0.05 12.80
C ILE A 20 9.92 1.23 13.19
N LYS A 21 9.97 1.58 14.47
CA LYS A 21 10.69 2.76 14.96
C LYS A 21 12.16 2.74 14.52
N ASP A 22 12.82 1.58 14.57
CA ASP A 22 14.22 1.44 14.21
C ASP A 22 14.48 1.58 12.69
N MET A 23 13.45 1.42 11.86
CA MET A 23 13.49 1.70 10.42
C MET A 23 13.38 3.20 10.11
N LEU A 24 12.80 4.01 11.00
CA LEU A 24 12.58 5.45 10.82
C LEU A 24 13.83 6.25 11.18
N ILE A 25 14.88 6.13 10.38
CA ILE A 25 16.23 6.64 10.67
C ILE A 25 16.29 8.17 10.62
N SER A 26 15.56 8.78 9.69
CA SER A 26 15.51 10.24 9.52
C SER A 26 14.72 10.94 10.62
N LEU A 27 13.82 10.21 11.31
CA LEU A 27 12.96 10.79 12.33
C LEU A 27 13.60 10.73 13.72
N ARG A 28 13.72 11.88 14.35
CA ARG A 28 14.33 12.01 15.68
C ARG A 28 13.33 12.46 16.72
N ASN A 29 13.63 12.14 18.00
CA ASN A 29 12.90 12.71 19.12
C ASN A 29 13.07 14.23 19.15
N SER A 30 12.00 14.94 19.48
CA SER A 30 11.99 16.37 19.73
C SER A 30 11.64 16.68 21.19
N LYS A 31 11.68 17.95 21.58
CA LYS A 31 11.28 18.38 22.92
C LYS A 31 9.78 18.13 23.19
N SER A 32 8.97 18.10 22.14
CA SER A 32 7.50 17.99 22.25
C SER A 32 6.96 16.59 21.95
N ARG A 33 7.74 15.70 21.33
CA ARG A 33 7.33 14.33 20.99
C ARG A 33 8.48 13.34 20.88
N SER A 34 8.24 12.08 21.19
CA SER A 34 9.12 10.97 20.82
C SER A 34 8.71 10.37 19.46
N VAL A 35 9.61 9.63 18.82
CA VAL A 35 9.32 8.87 17.59
C VAL A 35 8.23 7.85 17.86
N ILE A 36 8.29 7.13 18.97
CA ILE A 36 7.27 6.14 19.36
C ILE A 36 5.90 6.81 19.51
N GLN A 37 5.83 7.97 20.17
CA GLN A 37 4.56 8.68 20.32
C GLN A 37 3.97 9.06 18.96
N ALA A 38 4.78 9.59 18.04
CA ALA A 38 4.31 9.92 16.69
C ALA A 38 3.83 8.67 15.93
N LEU A 39 4.57 7.56 16.03
CA LEU A 39 4.22 6.29 15.39
C LEU A 39 2.90 5.73 15.94
N VAL A 40 2.71 5.71 17.26
CA VAL A 40 1.47 5.24 17.88
C VAL A 40 0.28 6.11 17.46
N VAL A 41 0.42 7.42 17.43
CA VAL A 41 -0.63 8.35 16.97
C VAL A 41 -1.00 8.07 15.51
N PHE A 42 -0.02 7.88 14.65
CA PHE A 42 -0.21 7.57 13.23
C PHE A 42 -0.94 6.23 13.03
N LEU A 43 -0.47 5.18 13.68
CA LEU A 43 -1.06 3.84 13.59
C LEU A 43 -2.49 3.82 14.17
N PHE A 44 -2.72 4.52 15.28
CA PHE A 44 -4.05 4.67 15.85
C PHE A 44 -5.01 5.36 14.86
N LYS A 45 -4.54 6.39 14.17
CA LYS A 45 -5.32 7.06 13.12
C LYS A 45 -5.66 6.12 11.95
N LEU A 46 -4.68 5.37 11.46
CA LEU A 46 -4.89 4.39 10.38
C LEU A 46 -5.90 3.31 10.77
N ARG A 47 -5.76 2.77 12.00
CA ARG A 47 -6.60 1.68 12.47
C ARG A 47 -8.05 2.10 12.72
N THR A 48 -8.26 3.30 13.25
CA THR A 48 -9.59 3.71 13.74
C THR A 48 -10.33 4.66 12.82
N GLY A 49 -9.61 5.40 11.96
CA GLY A 49 -10.20 6.46 11.12
C GLY A 49 -10.81 7.62 11.93
N ASN A 50 -10.54 7.73 13.22
CA ASN A 50 -11.07 8.75 14.09
C ASN A 50 -10.62 10.17 13.70
N SER A 51 -11.41 11.19 14.03
CA SER A 51 -11.04 12.58 13.84
C SER A 51 -9.81 12.95 14.69
N ASN A 52 -9.00 13.89 14.21
CA ASN A 52 -7.83 14.37 14.95
C ASN A 52 -8.17 14.84 16.37
N LYS A 53 -9.30 15.52 16.51
CA LYS A 53 -9.79 15.98 17.82
C LYS A 53 -10.06 14.83 18.79
N MET A 54 -10.65 13.73 18.29
CA MET A 54 -10.92 12.55 19.11
C MET A 54 -9.62 11.83 19.49
N ILE A 55 -8.70 11.66 18.53
CA ILE A 55 -7.39 11.05 18.79
C ILE A 55 -6.60 11.86 19.80
N ALA A 56 -6.55 13.18 19.65
CA ALA A 56 -5.86 14.06 20.60
C ALA A 56 -6.44 13.96 22.01
N SER A 57 -7.76 13.88 22.13
CA SER A 57 -8.44 13.70 23.43
C SER A 57 -8.11 12.35 24.08
N ILE A 58 -8.17 11.24 23.33
CA ILE A 58 -7.90 9.88 23.85
C ILE A 58 -6.44 9.74 24.26
N LEU A 59 -5.51 10.24 23.43
CA LEU A 59 -4.08 10.12 23.67
C LEU A 59 -3.49 11.29 24.49
N GLN A 60 -4.34 12.18 24.99
CA GLN A 60 -3.98 13.32 25.84
C GLN A 60 -2.90 14.22 25.18
N LEU A 61 -3.04 14.46 23.88
CA LEU A 61 -2.18 15.38 23.16
C LEU A 61 -2.59 16.82 23.43
N LYS A 62 -1.68 17.75 23.20
CA LYS A 62 -1.85 19.18 23.47
C LYS A 62 -2.99 19.79 22.64
N ASN A 63 -3.07 19.39 21.37
CA ASN A 63 -4.09 19.86 20.43
C ASN A 63 -4.27 18.86 19.27
N GLU A 64 -5.29 19.07 18.45
CA GLU A 64 -5.58 18.22 17.29
C GLU A 64 -4.59 18.36 16.11
N HIS A 65 -3.84 19.48 16.07
CA HIS A 65 -2.83 19.71 15.03
C HIS A 65 -1.63 18.78 15.23
N ASP A 66 -1.30 18.42 16.49
CA ASP A 66 -0.24 17.47 16.79
C ASP A 66 -0.46 16.12 16.09
N VAL A 67 -1.71 15.69 15.93
CA VAL A 67 -2.03 14.44 15.21
C VAL A 67 -1.64 14.52 13.74
N SER A 68 -1.89 15.65 13.07
CA SER A 68 -1.49 15.87 11.68
C SER A 68 0.03 15.95 11.54
N ASP A 69 0.68 16.72 12.42
CA ASP A 69 2.12 16.93 12.38
C ASP A 69 2.89 15.62 12.63
N TYR A 70 2.43 14.83 13.61
CA TYR A 70 3.02 13.53 13.89
C TYR A 70 2.81 12.56 12.73
N SER A 71 1.59 12.49 12.18
CA SER A 71 1.29 11.65 11.03
C SER A 71 2.13 12.01 9.81
N ASN A 72 2.20 13.30 9.47
CA ASN A 72 3.00 13.76 8.32
C ASN A 72 4.50 13.47 8.51
N SER A 73 5.00 13.61 9.75
CA SER A 73 6.40 13.29 10.06
C SER A 73 6.71 11.80 9.86
N ILE A 74 5.78 10.93 10.26
CA ILE A 74 5.90 9.47 10.05
C ILE A 74 5.83 9.13 8.56
N ILE A 75 4.84 9.67 7.82
CA ILE A 75 4.69 9.44 6.39
C ILE A 75 5.98 9.81 5.66
N LYS A 76 6.52 11.00 5.93
CA LYS A 76 7.76 11.44 5.30
C LYS A 76 8.93 10.52 5.62
N SER A 77 9.09 10.10 6.86
CA SER A 77 10.17 9.19 7.24
C SER A 77 10.00 7.80 6.59
N PHE A 78 8.75 7.31 6.41
CA PHE A 78 8.49 6.10 5.63
C PHE A 78 8.90 6.26 4.16
N GLU A 79 8.55 7.38 3.54
CA GLU A 79 8.93 7.68 2.16
C GLU A 79 10.46 7.73 1.97
N ASP A 80 11.16 8.34 2.93
CA ASP A 80 12.61 8.55 2.83
C ASP A 80 13.42 7.29 3.24
N ASP A 81 13.00 6.58 4.29
CA ASP A 81 13.82 5.56 4.96
C ASP A 81 13.37 4.12 4.64
N VAL A 82 12.05 3.88 4.48
CA VAL A 82 11.49 2.52 4.45
C VAL A 82 11.13 2.08 3.04
N LEU A 83 10.32 2.88 2.33
CA LEU A 83 9.81 2.48 1.02
C LEU A 83 10.93 2.15 0.01
N PRO A 84 12.02 2.94 -0.13
CA PRO A 84 13.04 2.66 -1.13
C PRO A 84 13.79 1.34 -0.91
N LEU A 85 13.83 0.87 0.34
CA LEU A 85 14.61 -0.31 0.74
C LEU A 85 13.77 -1.57 0.97
N ARG A 86 12.47 -1.40 1.22
CA ARG A 86 11.61 -2.47 1.75
C ARG A 86 10.31 -2.69 0.98
N PHE A 87 10.01 -1.84 0.02
CA PHE A 87 8.73 -1.90 -0.68
C PHE A 87 8.88 -1.60 -2.18
N GLY A 88 8.04 -2.26 -2.98
CA GLY A 88 7.97 -2.09 -4.41
C GLY A 88 8.98 -2.90 -5.20
N LEU A 89 8.79 -2.91 -6.52
CA LEU A 89 9.58 -3.71 -7.47
C LEU A 89 11.09 -3.48 -7.39
N ASN A 90 11.54 -2.30 -6.97
CA ASN A 90 12.96 -2.00 -6.85
C ASN A 90 13.63 -2.63 -5.62
N SER A 91 12.85 -3.02 -4.62
CA SER A 91 13.34 -3.66 -3.39
C SER A 91 13.21 -5.19 -3.41
N CYS A 92 12.52 -5.74 -4.42
CA CYS A 92 12.26 -7.16 -4.55
C CYS A 92 13.28 -7.87 -5.44
N ASN A 93 13.58 -9.11 -5.12
CA ASN A 93 14.30 -10.03 -5.99
C ASN A 93 13.31 -10.98 -6.65
N ARG A 94 13.36 -11.09 -8.00
CA ARG A 94 12.49 -11.99 -8.77
C ARG A 94 12.58 -13.45 -8.31
N ASP A 95 13.80 -13.96 -8.09
CA ASP A 95 14.00 -15.36 -7.72
C ASP A 95 13.43 -15.63 -6.32
N ASP A 96 13.50 -14.66 -5.42
CA ASP A 96 12.90 -14.74 -4.10
C ASP A 96 11.36 -14.83 -4.19
N LEU A 97 10.74 -14.01 -5.04
CA LEU A 97 9.29 -14.07 -5.28
C LEU A 97 8.83 -15.42 -5.82
N ILE A 98 9.62 -16.02 -6.72
CA ILE A 98 9.32 -17.35 -7.29
C ILE A 98 9.49 -18.45 -6.24
N GLN A 99 10.57 -18.42 -5.46
CA GLN A 99 10.91 -19.50 -4.54
C GLN A 99 10.09 -19.44 -3.25
N ASN A 100 9.94 -18.26 -2.67
CA ASN A 100 9.39 -18.08 -1.34
C ASN A 100 7.94 -17.57 -1.31
N HIS A 101 7.47 -16.96 -2.40
CA HIS A 101 6.15 -16.33 -2.46
C HIS A 101 5.19 -16.98 -3.50
N THR A 102 5.61 -18.04 -4.18
CA THR A 102 4.73 -18.83 -5.05
C THR A 102 4.29 -20.11 -4.34
N THR A 103 2.98 -20.24 -4.10
CA THR A 103 2.44 -21.40 -3.39
C THR A 103 2.56 -22.68 -4.21
N GLU A 104 2.77 -23.82 -3.54
CA GLU A 104 2.79 -25.13 -4.17
C GLU A 104 1.48 -25.47 -4.89
N MET A 105 0.35 -24.92 -4.43
CA MET A 105 -0.93 -25.06 -5.10
C MET A 105 -0.90 -24.39 -6.48
N ALA A 106 -0.39 -23.16 -6.57
CA ALA A 106 -0.28 -22.42 -7.83
C ALA A 106 0.66 -23.15 -8.80
N LYS A 107 1.83 -23.61 -8.35
CA LYS A 107 2.77 -24.38 -9.16
C LYS A 107 2.12 -25.64 -9.76
N LYS A 108 1.39 -26.40 -8.95
CA LYS A 108 0.68 -27.60 -9.40
C LYS A 108 -0.47 -27.30 -10.36
N LEU A 109 -1.25 -26.24 -10.10
CA LEU A 109 -2.41 -25.86 -10.91
C LEU A 109 -2.00 -25.50 -12.35
N PHE A 110 -0.89 -24.78 -12.49
CA PHE A 110 -0.39 -24.31 -13.77
C PHE A 110 0.71 -25.20 -14.36
N ASN A 111 1.14 -26.24 -13.62
CA ASN A 111 2.22 -27.16 -13.98
C ASN A 111 3.54 -26.44 -14.34
N ILE A 112 3.91 -25.45 -13.53
CA ILE A 112 5.07 -24.57 -13.76
C ILE A 112 5.82 -24.38 -12.43
N ASN A 113 7.16 -24.36 -12.47
CA ASN A 113 8.00 -24.28 -11.27
C ASN A 113 8.83 -23.00 -11.16
N ASP A 114 9.26 -22.42 -12.28
CA ASP A 114 10.28 -21.36 -12.30
C ASP A 114 9.79 -20.03 -12.88
N ASN A 115 8.47 -19.86 -12.98
CA ASN A 115 7.86 -18.66 -13.52
C ASN A 115 7.31 -17.78 -12.38
N LEU A 116 7.33 -16.47 -12.60
CA LEU A 116 6.73 -15.52 -11.69
C LEU A 116 5.21 -15.56 -11.83
N PHE A 117 4.52 -15.62 -10.69
CA PHE A 117 3.08 -15.49 -10.61
C PHE A 117 2.72 -14.14 -10.01
N LEU A 118 1.93 -13.36 -10.72
CA LEU A 118 1.43 -12.08 -10.25
C LEU A 118 -0.10 -12.04 -10.30
N ILE A 119 -0.68 -11.64 -9.21
CA ILE A 119 -2.09 -11.31 -9.09
C ILE A 119 -2.18 -9.80 -9.09
N CYS A 120 -2.95 -9.24 -10.02
CA CYS A 120 -3.10 -7.79 -10.17
C CYS A 120 -4.56 -7.41 -10.01
N ASP A 121 -4.83 -6.43 -9.17
CA ASP A 121 -6.19 -5.94 -8.96
C ASP A 121 -6.21 -4.48 -8.50
N GLY A 122 -7.26 -3.76 -8.91
CA GLY A 122 -7.52 -2.39 -8.51
C GLY A 122 -8.55 -2.33 -7.38
N THR A 123 -8.12 -1.89 -6.20
CA THR A 123 -9.02 -1.74 -5.06
C THR A 123 -9.57 -0.33 -4.94
N TYR A 124 -10.79 -0.17 -4.41
CA TYR A 124 -11.37 1.15 -4.17
C TYR A 124 -11.14 1.62 -2.74
N ALA A 125 -10.40 2.72 -2.60
CA ALA A 125 -10.26 3.42 -1.33
C ALA A 125 -11.14 4.67 -1.31
N ARG A 126 -12.02 4.78 -0.32
CA ARG A 126 -12.86 5.97 -0.13
C ARG A 126 -12.03 7.10 0.45
N HIS A 127 -12.25 8.31 -0.05
CA HIS A 127 -11.65 9.50 0.53
C HIS A 127 -12.69 10.58 0.82
N GLN A 128 -12.30 11.56 1.61
CA GLN A 128 -13.15 12.69 1.92
C GLN A 128 -13.40 13.52 0.67
N LYS A 129 -14.59 14.13 0.57
CA LYS A 129 -14.94 15.03 -0.53
C LYS A 129 -13.91 16.15 -0.65
N SER A 130 -13.34 16.30 -1.84
CA SER A 130 -12.36 17.35 -2.11
C SER A 130 -13.02 18.70 -2.32
N THR A 131 -12.37 19.78 -1.89
CA THR A 131 -12.75 21.15 -2.22
C THR A 131 -12.34 21.55 -3.64
N ASN A 132 -11.42 20.83 -4.27
CA ASN A 132 -11.07 20.99 -5.68
C ASN A 132 -12.14 20.33 -6.55
N ASN A 133 -12.92 21.14 -7.26
CA ASN A 133 -14.05 20.68 -8.07
C ASN A 133 -13.64 19.74 -9.22
N GLU A 134 -12.48 19.94 -9.83
CA GLU A 134 -11.98 19.12 -10.92
C GLU A 134 -11.60 17.73 -10.39
N TYR A 135 -10.79 17.68 -9.34
CA TYR A 135 -10.40 16.43 -8.69
C TYR A 135 -11.63 15.68 -8.15
N GLN A 136 -12.57 16.40 -7.52
CA GLN A 136 -13.82 15.83 -7.01
C GLN A 136 -14.64 15.14 -8.12
N ARG A 137 -14.74 15.76 -9.30
CA ARG A 137 -15.42 15.12 -10.44
C ARG A 137 -14.71 13.88 -10.97
N LYS A 138 -13.38 13.95 -11.08
CA LYS A 138 -12.55 12.83 -11.57
C LYS A 138 -12.53 11.66 -10.60
N SER A 139 -12.57 11.91 -9.30
CA SER A 139 -12.56 10.89 -8.26
C SER A 139 -13.94 10.34 -7.90
N PHE A 140 -15.03 10.96 -8.38
CA PHE A 140 -16.39 10.49 -8.09
C PHE A 140 -16.73 9.24 -8.88
N SER A 141 -17.02 8.14 -8.19
CA SER A 141 -17.51 6.92 -8.82
C SER A 141 -19.02 7.01 -9.06
N GLY A 142 -19.43 7.05 -10.32
CA GLY A 142 -20.84 7.00 -10.69
C GLY A 142 -21.56 5.73 -10.24
N GLN A 143 -20.82 4.62 -10.18
CA GLN A 143 -21.34 3.32 -9.75
C GLN A 143 -21.50 3.24 -8.23
N LYS A 144 -20.49 3.66 -7.46
CA LYS A 144 -20.47 3.57 -5.98
C LYS A 144 -21.06 4.81 -5.30
N LYS A 145 -21.34 5.90 -6.04
CA LYS A 145 -21.93 7.17 -5.57
C LYS A 145 -21.11 7.90 -4.49
N VAL A 146 -19.81 7.66 -4.45
CA VAL A 146 -18.87 8.27 -3.49
C VAL A 146 -17.53 8.63 -4.15
N PRO A 147 -16.77 9.60 -3.58
CA PRO A 147 -15.40 9.86 -4.02
C PRO A 147 -14.49 8.68 -3.67
N LEU A 148 -13.75 8.22 -4.66
CA LEU A 148 -12.84 7.07 -4.55
C LEU A 148 -11.53 7.37 -5.26
N CYS A 149 -10.45 6.79 -4.76
CA CYS A 149 -9.25 6.55 -5.54
C CYS A 149 -9.01 5.05 -5.67
N LYS A 150 -8.17 4.67 -6.61
CA LYS A 150 -7.90 3.27 -6.94
C LYS A 150 -6.41 2.97 -6.77
N PRO A 151 -5.96 2.48 -5.59
CA PRO A 151 -4.69 1.80 -5.49
C PRO A 151 -4.73 0.53 -6.35
N PHE A 152 -3.66 0.28 -7.10
CA PHE A 152 -3.50 -0.91 -7.93
C PHE A 152 -2.41 -1.79 -7.33
N THR A 153 -2.78 -2.98 -6.91
CA THR A 153 -1.92 -3.89 -6.14
C THR A 153 -1.35 -4.99 -7.03
N LEU A 154 -0.06 -5.23 -6.89
CA LEU A 154 0.65 -6.38 -7.41
C LEU A 154 0.98 -7.30 -6.24
N CYS A 155 0.49 -8.52 -6.24
CA CYS A 155 0.80 -9.48 -5.18
C CYS A 155 1.10 -10.88 -5.75
N THR A 156 1.73 -11.70 -4.94
CA THR A 156 2.04 -13.10 -5.24
C THR A 156 0.94 -14.03 -4.71
N THR A 157 1.06 -15.31 -4.98
CA THR A 157 0.01 -16.30 -4.70
C THR A 157 -0.17 -16.63 -3.22
N ASP A 158 0.78 -16.26 -2.35
CA ASP A 158 0.68 -16.33 -0.89
C ASP A 158 0.11 -15.05 -0.26
N GLY A 159 -0.16 -14.01 -1.08
CA GLY A 159 -0.66 -12.72 -0.64
C GLY A 159 0.43 -11.70 -0.28
N TYR A 160 1.70 -11.99 -0.55
CA TYR A 160 2.77 -11.00 -0.38
C TYR A 160 2.57 -9.84 -1.37
N ILE A 161 2.51 -8.61 -0.87
CA ILE A 161 2.35 -7.40 -1.68
C ILE A 161 3.72 -7.00 -2.24
N VAL A 162 3.89 -7.19 -3.55
CA VAL A 162 5.10 -6.83 -4.28
C VAL A 162 5.18 -5.32 -4.47
N ASP A 163 4.06 -4.71 -4.90
CA ASP A 163 3.96 -3.26 -5.08
C ASP A 163 2.51 -2.78 -5.01
N MET A 164 2.35 -1.49 -4.74
CA MET A 164 1.05 -0.81 -4.77
C MET A 164 1.20 0.50 -5.52
N LEU A 165 0.66 0.55 -6.71
CA LEU A 165 0.80 1.64 -7.65
C LEU A 165 -0.39 2.62 -7.58
N GLY A 166 -0.16 3.85 -7.96
CA GLY A 166 -1.19 4.89 -7.95
C GLY A 166 -1.04 5.88 -6.80
N PRO A 167 -2.15 6.42 -6.23
CA PRO A 167 -3.55 6.06 -6.54
C PRO A 167 -4.02 6.56 -7.92
N TYR A 168 -4.75 5.71 -8.63
CA TYR A 168 -5.40 6.07 -9.89
C TYR A 168 -6.80 6.65 -9.65
N LEU A 169 -7.39 7.25 -10.69
CA LEU A 169 -8.75 7.77 -10.62
C LEU A 169 -9.77 6.62 -10.64
N ALA A 170 -10.88 6.81 -9.94
CA ALA A 170 -11.92 5.78 -9.80
C ALA A 170 -12.56 5.31 -11.13
N ASN A 171 -12.50 6.14 -12.17
CA ASN A 171 -13.05 5.84 -13.49
C ASN A 171 -12.05 5.20 -14.46
N GLN A 172 -10.76 5.09 -14.10
CA GLN A 172 -9.78 4.38 -14.91
C GLN A 172 -10.06 2.88 -14.90
N ASN A 173 -9.96 2.25 -16.05
CA ASN A 173 -10.11 0.81 -16.20
C ASN A 173 -8.86 0.08 -15.71
N ASP A 174 -9.02 -1.04 -15.01
CA ASP A 174 -7.91 -1.82 -14.45
C ASP A 174 -7.01 -2.40 -15.55
N ALA A 175 -7.57 -2.78 -16.70
CA ALA A 175 -6.80 -3.21 -17.85
C ALA A 175 -5.92 -2.08 -18.44
N GLU A 176 -6.44 -0.84 -18.50
CA GLU A 176 -5.65 0.32 -18.93
C GLU A 176 -4.54 0.66 -17.94
N ILE A 177 -4.79 0.51 -16.65
CA ILE A 177 -3.79 0.71 -15.60
C ILE A 177 -2.68 -0.34 -15.77
N LEU A 178 -3.02 -1.62 -15.83
CA LEU A 178 -2.04 -2.69 -15.99
C LEU A 178 -1.24 -2.52 -17.28
N LYS A 179 -1.89 -2.15 -18.39
CA LYS A 179 -1.22 -1.83 -19.64
C LYS A 179 -0.16 -0.76 -19.46
N SER A 180 -0.49 0.36 -18.83
CA SER A 180 0.47 1.45 -18.59
C SER A 180 1.65 1.02 -17.69
N VAL A 181 1.40 0.14 -16.73
CA VAL A 181 2.43 -0.42 -15.83
C VAL A 181 3.38 -1.35 -16.58
N ILE A 182 2.88 -2.17 -17.51
CA ILE A 182 3.69 -3.07 -18.33
C ILE A 182 4.47 -2.31 -19.41
N GLU A 183 3.87 -1.28 -20.00
CA GLU A 183 4.52 -0.46 -21.04
C GLU A 183 5.62 0.45 -20.48
N ASP A 184 5.63 0.74 -19.18
CA ASP A 184 6.71 1.50 -18.55
C ASP A 184 7.96 0.63 -18.41
N PRO A 185 9.06 0.96 -19.15
CA PRO A 185 10.29 0.18 -19.09
C PRO A 185 10.99 0.25 -17.73
N ASN A 186 10.61 1.20 -16.87
CA ASN A 186 11.16 1.38 -15.53
C ASN A 186 10.33 0.73 -14.42
N SER A 187 9.21 0.12 -14.76
CA SER A 187 8.27 -0.52 -13.84
C SER A 187 8.32 -2.05 -13.95
N LEU A 188 7.16 -2.69 -13.98
CA LEU A 188 6.99 -4.15 -13.96
C LEU A 188 7.71 -4.86 -15.12
N ARG A 189 7.82 -4.24 -16.28
CA ARG A 189 8.44 -4.85 -17.46
C ARG A 189 9.86 -5.39 -17.23
N LYS A 190 10.64 -4.77 -16.35
CA LYS A 190 11.99 -5.25 -15.99
C LYS A 190 11.97 -6.63 -15.32
N PHE A 191 10.89 -6.92 -14.63
CA PHE A 191 10.70 -8.14 -13.87
C PHE A 191 10.19 -9.29 -14.72
N LEU A 192 9.48 -8.99 -15.80
CA LEU A 192 8.79 -9.99 -16.60
C LEU A 192 9.73 -10.75 -17.51
N LYS A 193 9.45 -12.05 -17.66
CA LYS A 193 10.07 -12.95 -18.62
C LYS A 193 8.98 -13.72 -19.34
N GLU A 194 9.34 -14.26 -20.49
CA GLU A 194 8.45 -15.16 -21.23
C GLU A 194 8.03 -16.35 -20.35
N GLY A 195 6.75 -16.66 -20.36
CA GLY A 195 6.16 -17.72 -19.56
C GLY A 195 5.69 -17.30 -18.17
N ASP A 196 5.88 -16.03 -17.76
CA ASP A 196 5.32 -15.55 -16.50
C ASP A 196 3.79 -15.50 -16.54
N ILE A 197 3.16 -15.67 -15.38
CA ILE A 197 1.73 -15.85 -15.26
C ILE A 197 1.08 -14.68 -14.56
N PHE A 198 0.10 -14.08 -15.22
CA PHE A 198 -0.82 -13.12 -14.60
C PHE A 198 -2.13 -13.80 -14.25
N VAL A 199 -2.54 -13.68 -13.00
CA VAL A 199 -3.86 -14.10 -12.53
C VAL A 199 -4.73 -12.85 -12.42
N LEU A 200 -5.68 -12.72 -13.31
CA LEU A 200 -6.49 -11.52 -13.51
C LEU A 200 -7.97 -11.87 -13.54
N ASP A 201 -8.81 -10.94 -13.14
CA ASP A 201 -10.26 -11.10 -13.28
C ASP A 201 -10.72 -10.86 -14.74
N ARG A 202 -12.03 -11.02 -14.98
CA ARG A 202 -12.61 -10.81 -16.32
C ARG A 202 -12.55 -9.36 -16.81
N GLY A 203 -12.33 -8.40 -15.93
CA GLY A 203 -12.18 -6.98 -16.26
C GLY A 203 -10.94 -6.68 -17.11
N PHE A 204 -9.96 -7.58 -17.09
CA PHE A 204 -8.69 -7.43 -17.82
C PHE A 204 -8.67 -8.05 -19.23
N ARG A 205 -9.81 -8.43 -19.80
CA ARG A 205 -9.84 -9.09 -21.13
C ARG A 205 -9.15 -8.30 -22.25
N ASP A 206 -9.21 -6.97 -22.17
CA ASP A 206 -8.70 -6.09 -23.22
C ASP A 206 -7.15 -5.99 -23.26
N ILE A 207 -6.46 -6.54 -22.27
CA ILE A 207 -4.99 -6.55 -22.20
C ILE A 207 -4.38 -7.89 -22.65
N LYS A 208 -5.18 -8.91 -22.91
CA LYS A 208 -4.72 -10.25 -23.25
C LYS A 208 -3.66 -10.27 -24.36
N ASP A 209 -3.92 -9.57 -25.46
CA ASP A 209 -3.02 -9.52 -26.63
C ASP A 209 -1.65 -8.87 -26.32
N ILE A 210 -1.56 -8.11 -25.23
CA ILE A 210 -0.30 -7.48 -24.78
C ILE A 210 0.49 -8.43 -23.89
N LEU A 211 -0.21 -9.23 -23.08
CA LEU A 211 0.42 -10.21 -22.17
C LEU A 211 0.91 -11.46 -22.92
N GLU A 212 0.38 -11.77 -24.10
CA GLU A 212 0.78 -12.92 -24.92
C GLU A 212 1.93 -12.61 -25.89
N LYS A 213 2.51 -11.40 -25.85
CA LYS A 213 3.68 -10.96 -26.63
C LYS A 213 4.96 -10.95 -25.81
#